data_73fce77bcb0e7f6e8d7661b0bd50573b
#
_entry.id   73fce77bcb0e7f6e8d7661b0bd50573b
#
_cell.length_a   1.000
_cell.length_b   1.000
_cell.length_c   1.000
_cell.angle_alpha   90.00
_cell.angle_beta   90.00
_cell.angle_gamma   90.00
#
_symmetry.space_group_name_H-M   'P 1'
#
loop_
_entity.id
_entity.type
_entity.pdbx_description
1 polymer ?
#
loop_
_entity_poly.entity_id
_entity_poly.type
_entity_poly.pdbx_seq_one_letter_code
_entity_poly.pdbx_strand_id
1 'polypeptide(L)'
;NTSIKKIIDKHKKEDVSFIFNVTLSSMRLHIHSLKILKKYIKKKLRDHEKILLISAITQIVFLNFKEYAVINCSVEISKKVKLYPALINASLKAIAKNKKKLKNIKVSYNDLPLWFRKRTTSLTIHEKKQFLENFYKEPDVHIVFKNKEKLNKFDEGLIKTSSTSGFLIDKKEIESKKSFIRGDWWVQDFSSFFPINSIEFRNQDLKLLDACAAPGGKAFQ
;
A
#
# COMPACT_ATOMS: atom_id res chain seq x y z
N ASN A 1 -12.56 -13.67 -10.81
CA ASN A 1 -11.59 -12.96 -9.94
C ASN A 1 -10.20 -13.01 -10.55
N THR A 2 -9.86 -12.01 -11.35
CA THR A 2 -8.50 -11.88 -11.91
C THR A 2 -7.65 -11.08 -10.92
N SER A 3 -6.52 -11.64 -10.47
CA SER A 3 -5.63 -10.92 -9.56
C SER A 3 -5.01 -9.71 -10.27
N ILE A 4 -4.73 -8.63 -9.52
CA ILE A 4 -4.03 -7.44 -10.03
C ILE A 4 -2.74 -7.85 -10.74
N LYS A 5 -1.98 -8.81 -10.19
CA LYS A 5 -0.77 -9.35 -10.79
C LYS A 5 -1.01 -9.87 -12.21
N LYS A 6 -2.02 -10.72 -12.44
CA LYS A 6 -2.35 -11.25 -13.79
C LYS A 6 -2.71 -10.17 -14.81
N ILE A 7 -3.26 -9.02 -14.35
CA ILE A 7 -3.56 -7.91 -15.25
C ILE A 7 -2.27 -7.17 -15.61
N ILE A 8 -1.40 -6.96 -14.63
CA ILE A 8 -0.15 -6.20 -14.77
C ILE A 8 0.89 -6.97 -15.58
N ASP A 9 0.99 -8.31 -15.43
CA ASP A 9 1.93 -9.16 -16.17
C ASP A 9 1.76 -9.08 -17.71
N LYS A 10 0.66 -8.48 -18.19
CA LYS A 10 0.44 -8.21 -19.62
C LYS A 10 1.13 -6.93 -20.11
N HIS A 11 1.69 -6.13 -19.22
CA HIS A 11 2.35 -4.86 -19.53
C HIS A 11 3.87 -5.02 -19.58
N LYS A 12 4.56 -4.02 -20.16
CA LYS A 12 6.02 -3.99 -20.20
C LYS A 12 6.58 -3.96 -18.77
N LYS A 13 7.70 -4.66 -18.53
CA LYS A 13 8.33 -4.70 -17.19
C LYS A 13 8.58 -3.33 -16.57
N GLU A 14 8.96 -2.34 -17.39
CA GLU A 14 9.25 -0.96 -16.98
C GLU A 14 8.02 -0.25 -16.39
N ASP A 15 6.81 -0.59 -16.87
CA ASP A 15 5.56 0.02 -16.42
C ASP A 15 4.98 -0.65 -15.18
N VAL A 16 5.43 -1.86 -14.86
CA VAL A 16 4.85 -2.70 -13.79
C VAL A 16 4.89 -1.99 -12.44
N SER A 17 6.05 -1.47 -12.05
CA SER A 17 6.22 -0.76 -10.76
C SER A 17 5.35 0.49 -10.67
N PHE A 18 5.25 1.23 -11.78
CA PHE A 18 4.39 2.41 -11.88
C PHE A 18 2.90 2.04 -11.72
N ILE A 19 2.44 1.04 -12.46
CA ILE A 19 1.05 0.57 -12.42
C ILE A 19 0.70 0.06 -11.01
N PHE A 20 1.59 -0.71 -10.38
CA PHE A 20 1.41 -1.16 -9.00
C PHE A 20 1.29 0.01 -8.03
N ASN A 21 2.23 0.96 -8.09
CA ASN A 21 2.23 2.11 -7.20
C ASN A 21 0.94 2.93 -7.33
N VAL A 22 0.52 3.27 -8.55
CA VAL A 22 -0.71 4.04 -8.77
C VAL A 22 -1.94 3.27 -8.32
N THR A 23 -2.02 1.97 -8.63
CA THR A 23 -3.18 1.13 -8.29
C THR A 23 -3.31 0.96 -6.78
N LEU A 24 -2.24 0.51 -6.11
CA LEU A 24 -2.27 0.27 -4.67
C LEU A 24 -2.48 1.57 -3.87
N SER A 25 -1.85 2.67 -4.30
CA SER A 25 -2.06 3.99 -3.67
C SER A 25 -3.49 4.48 -3.88
N SER A 26 -4.08 4.28 -5.07
CA SER A 26 -5.47 4.64 -5.34
C SER A 26 -6.46 3.82 -4.49
N MET A 27 -6.17 2.55 -4.24
CA MET A 27 -6.96 1.71 -3.34
C MET A 27 -6.81 2.16 -1.88
N ARG A 28 -5.58 2.37 -1.42
CA ARG A 28 -5.27 2.82 -0.04
C ARG A 28 -5.91 4.17 0.27
N LEU A 29 -5.80 5.13 -0.65
CA LEU A 29 -6.29 6.50 -0.49
C LEU A 29 -7.67 6.73 -1.11
N HIS A 30 -8.42 5.63 -1.39
CA HIS A 30 -9.72 5.69 -2.03
C HIS A 30 -10.70 6.64 -1.31
N ILE A 31 -10.79 6.54 0.00
CA ILE A 31 -11.73 7.35 0.80
C ILE A 31 -11.33 8.83 0.78
N HIS A 32 -10.03 9.14 0.85
CA HIS A 32 -9.52 10.51 0.71
C HIS A 32 -9.90 11.09 -0.65
N SER A 33 -9.63 10.34 -1.72
CA SER A 33 -9.92 10.76 -3.09
C SER A 33 -11.41 10.92 -3.34
N LEU A 34 -12.25 10.04 -2.77
CA LEU A 34 -13.72 10.19 -2.80
C LEU A 34 -14.18 11.45 -2.07
N LYS A 35 -13.60 11.76 -0.93
CA LYS A 35 -13.95 12.95 -0.15
C LYS A 35 -13.59 14.22 -0.91
N ILE A 36 -12.43 14.24 -1.57
CA ILE A 36 -12.03 15.32 -2.48
C ILE A 36 -13.03 15.42 -3.64
N LEU A 37 -13.31 14.30 -4.30
CA LEU A 37 -14.20 14.26 -5.46
C LEU A 37 -15.59 14.83 -5.15
N LYS A 38 -16.21 14.43 -4.04
CA LYS A 38 -17.51 14.93 -3.57
C LYS A 38 -17.52 16.45 -3.30
N LYS A 39 -16.36 17.03 -2.97
CA LYS A 39 -16.24 18.47 -2.75
C LYS A 39 -16.30 19.26 -4.05
N TYR A 40 -15.80 18.71 -5.15
CA TYR A 40 -15.69 19.39 -6.45
C TYR A 40 -16.80 19.01 -7.43
N ILE A 41 -17.38 17.81 -7.32
CA ILE A 41 -18.40 17.30 -8.25
C ILE A 41 -19.65 16.92 -7.46
N LYS A 42 -20.75 17.63 -7.74
CA LYS A 42 -22.06 17.42 -7.07
C LYS A 42 -22.95 16.43 -7.81
N LYS A 43 -22.73 16.28 -9.14
CA LYS A 43 -23.54 15.36 -9.94
C LYS A 43 -23.10 13.91 -9.72
N LYS A 44 -24.04 12.98 -9.99
CA LYS A 44 -23.76 11.55 -10.01
C LYS A 44 -22.79 11.23 -11.17
N LEU A 45 -21.69 10.57 -10.87
CA LEU A 45 -20.72 10.09 -11.84
C LEU A 45 -20.97 8.64 -12.18
N ARG A 46 -20.65 8.26 -13.43
CA ARG A 46 -20.55 6.86 -13.84
C ARG A 46 -19.35 6.21 -13.16
N ASP A 47 -19.37 4.90 -12.98
CA ASP A 47 -18.30 4.20 -12.25
C ASP A 47 -16.92 4.38 -12.92
N HIS A 48 -16.84 4.32 -14.23
CA HIS A 48 -15.58 4.56 -14.95
C HIS A 48 -15.05 6.00 -14.79
N GLU A 49 -15.93 7.01 -14.78
CA GLU A 49 -15.54 8.40 -14.50
C GLU A 49 -14.99 8.54 -13.10
N LYS A 50 -15.65 7.90 -12.13
CA LYS A 50 -15.25 7.91 -10.73
C LYS A 50 -13.89 7.24 -10.52
N ILE A 51 -13.67 6.05 -11.12
CA ILE A 51 -12.39 5.34 -11.03
C ILE A 51 -11.26 6.17 -11.65
N LEU A 52 -11.47 6.72 -12.84
CA LEU A 52 -10.48 7.56 -13.52
C LEU A 52 -10.11 8.79 -12.67
N LEU A 53 -11.12 9.48 -12.14
CA LEU A 53 -10.90 10.66 -11.30
C LEU A 53 -10.19 10.31 -9.97
N ILE A 54 -10.56 9.21 -9.32
CA ILE A 54 -9.90 8.75 -8.09
C ILE A 54 -8.42 8.47 -8.36
N SER A 55 -8.10 7.75 -9.44
CA SER A 55 -6.72 7.48 -9.83
C SER A 55 -5.95 8.77 -10.12
N ALA A 56 -6.54 9.69 -10.89
CA ALA A 56 -5.90 10.97 -11.21
C ALA A 56 -5.70 11.86 -9.96
N ILE A 57 -6.70 11.92 -9.06
CA ILE A 57 -6.57 12.65 -7.79
C ILE A 57 -5.45 12.08 -6.94
N THR A 58 -5.35 10.76 -6.85
CA THR A 58 -4.28 10.09 -6.11
C THR A 58 -2.91 10.48 -6.65
N GLN A 59 -2.74 10.46 -7.97
CA GLN A 59 -1.48 10.84 -8.63
C GLN A 59 -1.11 12.32 -8.38
N ILE A 60 -2.08 13.23 -8.53
CA ILE A 60 -1.83 14.68 -8.39
C ILE A 60 -1.60 15.08 -6.94
N VAL A 61 -2.48 14.65 -6.04
CA VAL A 61 -2.54 15.17 -4.66
C VAL A 61 -1.57 14.43 -3.73
N PHE A 62 -1.48 13.11 -3.86
CA PHE A 62 -0.77 12.27 -2.90
C PHE A 62 0.57 11.75 -3.41
N LEU A 63 0.66 11.35 -4.69
CA LEU A 63 1.90 10.87 -5.29
C LEU A 63 2.77 11.99 -5.90
N ASN A 64 2.25 13.21 -5.90
CA ASN A 64 2.97 14.41 -6.36
C ASN A 64 3.46 14.33 -7.81
N PHE A 65 2.73 13.63 -8.68
CA PHE A 65 3.06 13.61 -10.11
C PHE A 65 2.79 14.97 -10.76
N LYS A 66 3.42 15.20 -11.91
CA LYS A 66 3.25 16.45 -12.67
C LYS A 66 1.80 16.59 -13.14
N GLU A 67 1.13 17.62 -12.67
CA GLU A 67 -0.31 17.83 -12.83
C GLU A 67 -0.75 17.81 -14.29
N TYR A 68 -0.02 18.53 -15.14
CA TYR A 68 -0.34 18.62 -16.57
C TYR A 68 -0.31 17.26 -17.27
N ALA A 69 0.66 16.41 -16.93
CA ALA A 69 0.79 15.08 -17.50
C ALA A 69 -0.40 14.19 -17.10
N VAL A 70 -0.74 14.17 -15.80
CA VAL A 70 -1.87 13.39 -15.30
C VAL A 70 -3.19 13.89 -15.90
N ILE A 71 -3.39 15.20 -15.99
CA ILE A 71 -4.62 15.76 -16.58
C ILE A 71 -4.73 15.39 -18.05
N ASN A 72 -3.67 15.58 -18.83
CA ASN A 72 -3.68 15.25 -20.26
C ASN A 72 -3.95 13.76 -20.49
N CYS A 73 -3.24 12.86 -19.81
CA CYS A 73 -3.49 11.43 -19.90
C CYS A 73 -4.93 11.06 -19.53
N SER A 74 -5.47 11.66 -18.46
CA SER A 74 -6.85 11.39 -18.03
C SER A 74 -7.88 11.87 -19.05
N VAL A 75 -7.65 13.00 -19.70
CA VAL A 75 -8.50 13.52 -20.78
C VAL A 75 -8.44 12.59 -21.99
N GLU A 76 -7.26 12.15 -22.42
CA GLU A 76 -7.11 11.22 -23.55
C GLU A 76 -7.77 9.86 -23.26
N ILE A 77 -7.59 9.32 -22.05
CA ILE A 77 -8.31 8.10 -21.63
C ILE A 77 -9.82 8.31 -21.70
N SER A 78 -10.31 9.46 -21.20
CA SER A 78 -11.74 9.77 -21.21
C SER A 78 -12.36 9.80 -22.62
N LYS A 79 -11.62 10.31 -23.60
CA LYS A 79 -12.03 10.26 -25.01
C LYS A 79 -12.12 8.82 -25.53
N LYS A 80 -11.08 8.01 -25.29
CA LYS A 80 -11.01 6.60 -25.74
C LYS A 80 -12.15 5.74 -25.16
N VAL A 81 -12.52 5.95 -23.90
CA VAL A 81 -13.57 5.17 -23.21
C VAL A 81 -14.93 5.88 -23.18
N LYS A 82 -15.13 6.87 -24.04
CA LYS A 82 -16.40 7.61 -24.24
C LYS A 82 -16.98 8.19 -22.94
N LEU A 83 -16.12 8.81 -22.10
CA LEU A 83 -16.52 9.60 -20.95
C LEU A 83 -16.60 11.09 -21.32
N TYR A 84 -16.87 11.97 -20.34
CA TYR A 84 -16.94 13.42 -20.57
C TYR A 84 -15.59 14.11 -20.38
N PRO A 85 -14.78 14.37 -21.45
CA PRO A 85 -13.44 14.95 -21.32
C PRO A 85 -13.42 16.33 -20.66
N ALA A 86 -14.42 17.17 -20.98
CA ALA A 86 -14.52 18.53 -20.41
C ALA A 86 -14.71 18.48 -18.89
N LEU A 87 -15.53 17.56 -18.38
CA LEU A 87 -15.73 17.36 -16.94
C LEU A 87 -14.43 16.92 -16.26
N ILE A 88 -13.76 15.93 -16.84
CA ILE A 88 -12.50 15.39 -16.30
C ILE A 88 -11.45 16.51 -16.23
N ASN A 89 -11.26 17.26 -17.34
CA ASN A 89 -10.31 18.36 -17.40
C ASN A 89 -10.59 19.46 -16.37
N ALA A 90 -11.84 19.96 -16.34
CA ALA A 90 -12.21 21.05 -15.45
C ALA A 90 -12.06 20.65 -13.97
N SER A 91 -12.52 19.44 -13.63
CA SER A 91 -12.43 18.93 -12.25
C SER A 91 -10.99 18.76 -11.79
N LEU A 92 -10.14 18.13 -12.61
CA LEU A 92 -8.75 17.90 -12.25
C LEU A 92 -7.94 19.20 -12.18
N LYS A 93 -8.19 20.17 -13.06
CA LYS A 93 -7.57 21.52 -12.97
C LYS A 93 -7.94 22.23 -11.67
N ALA A 94 -9.22 22.19 -11.27
CA ALA A 94 -9.68 22.79 -10.02
C ALA A 94 -9.05 22.13 -8.79
N ILE A 95 -8.91 20.79 -8.82
CA ILE A 95 -8.25 20.02 -7.75
C ILE A 95 -6.77 20.34 -7.69
N ALA A 96 -6.08 20.37 -8.81
CA ALA A 96 -4.65 20.67 -8.90
C ALA A 96 -4.30 22.02 -8.28
N LYS A 97 -5.07 23.07 -8.57
CA LYS A 97 -4.91 24.40 -7.94
C LYS A 97 -4.91 24.36 -6.40
N ASN A 98 -5.60 23.40 -5.81
CA ASN A 98 -5.78 23.29 -4.36
C ASN A 98 -5.02 22.12 -3.73
N LYS A 99 -4.09 21.45 -4.46
CA LYS A 99 -3.47 20.20 -4.03
C LYS A 99 -2.80 20.28 -2.66
N LYS A 100 -2.10 21.38 -2.33
CA LYS A 100 -1.44 21.56 -1.03
C LYS A 100 -2.44 21.47 0.14
N LYS A 101 -3.61 22.10 0.00
CA LYS A 101 -4.70 22.05 0.99
C LYS A 101 -5.37 20.69 1.03
N LEU A 102 -5.55 20.06 -0.13
CA LEU A 102 -6.24 18.78 -0.26
C LEU A 102 -5.40 17.60 0.23
N LYS A 103 -4.06 17.70 0.20
CA LYS A 103 -3.16 16.68 0.74
C LYS A 103 -3.42 16.41 2.24
N ASN A 104 -3.86 17.42 2.98
CA ASN A 104 -4.12 17.34 4.42
C ASN A 104 -5.59 17.06 4.75
N ILE A 105 -6.39 16.56 3.78
CA ILE A 105 -7.79 16.24 4.03
C ILE A 105 -7.90 15.13 5.07
N LYS A 106 -8.62 15.41 6.15
CA LYS A 106 -8.80 14.45 7.23
C LYS A 106 -9.94 13.48 6.88
N VAL A 107 -9.69 12.21 7.04
CA VAL A 107 -10.67 11.13 7.00
C VAL A 107 -10.98 10.72 8.43
N SER A 108 -12.26 10.58 8.74
CA SER A 108 -12.74 10.11 10.03
C SER A 108 -13.18 8.65 9.94
N TYR A 109 -13.33 7.99 11.10
CA TYR A 109 -13.87 6.63 11.15
C TYR A 109 -15.27 6.52 10.51
N ASN A 110 -16.06 7.59 10.57
CA ASN A 110 -17.39 7.64 9.96
C ASN A 110 -17.37 7.67 8.42
N ASP A 111 -16.23 8.01 7.80
CA ASP A 111 -16.05 7.96 6.35
C ASP A 111 -15.81 6.53 5.84
N LEU A 112 -15.52 5.57 6.74
CA LEU A 112 -15.32 4.16 6.39
C LEU A 112 -16.65 3.49 5.98
N PRO A 113 -16.59 2.40 5.19
CA PRO A 113 -17.78 1.66 4.76
C PRO A 113 -18.66 1.22 5.94
N LEU A 114 -19.98 1.30 5.77
CA LEU A 114 -20.94 0.96 6.83
C LEU A 114 -20.76 -0.46 7.36
N TRP A 115 -20.51 -1.42 6.45
CA TRP A 115 -20.29 -2.83 6.83
C TRP A 115 -19.09 -3.01 7.76
N PHE A 116 -18.00 -2.26 7.52
CA PHE A 116 -16.81 -2.29 8.37
C PHE A 116 -17.12 -1.69 9.75
N ARG A 117 -17.73 -0.50 9.79
CA ARG A 117 -18.11 0.16 11.04
C ARG A 117 -19.04 -0.69 11.90
N LYS A 118 -19.99 -1.43 11.27
CA LYS A 118 -20.89 -2.36 11.99
C LYS A 118 -20.16 -3.54 12.61
N ARG A 119 -19.09 -4.03 12.01
CA ARG A 119 -18.28 -5.15 12.52
C ARG A 119 -17.22 -4.76 13.54
N THR A 120 -16.94 -3.49 13.67
CA THR A 120 -15.90 -2.94 14.54
C THR A 120 -16.46 -1.98 15.58
N THR A 121 -17.70 -2.24 16.03
CA THR A 121 -18.38 -1.45 17.07
C THR A 121 -17.69 -1.55 18.43
N SER A 122 -17.07 -2.70 18.73
CA SER A 122 -16.33 -2.96 19.97
C SER A 122 -15.05 -2.14 20.13
N LEU A 123 -14.52 -1.57 19.04
CA LEU A 123 -13.33 -0.74 19.12
C LEU A 123 -13.59 0.54 19.90
N THR A 124 -12.71 0.86 20.84
CA THR A 124 -12.68 2.14 21.57
C THR A 124 -12.38 3.31 20.63
N ILE A 125 -12.59 4.53 21.10
CA ILE A 125 -12.25 5.76 20.36
C ILE A 125 -10.75 5.79 20.03
N HIS A 126 -9.90 5.37 20.97
CA HIS A 126 -8.45 5.33 20.80
C HIS A 126 -8.04 4.33 19.71
N GLU A 127 -8.56 3.11 19.75
CA GLU A 127 -8.29 2.08 18.75
C GLU A 127 -8.78 2.49 17.35
N LYS A 128 -9.96 3.11 17.26
CA LYS A 128 -10.45 3.67 15.97
C LYS A 128 -9.51 4.73 15.41
N LYS A 129 -8.92 5.58 16.26
CA LYS A 129 -7.94 6.59 15.85
C LYS A 129 -6.65 5.94 15.38
N GLN A 130 -6.08 5.03 16.15
CA GLN A 130 -4.87 4.27 15.79
C GLN A 130 -5.07 3.47 14.50
N PHE A 131 -6.23 2.82 14.33
CA PHE A 131 -6.56 2.13 13.09
C PHE A 131 -6.46 3.05 11.88
N LEU A 132 -7.09 4.24 11.93
CA LEU A 132 -7.04 5.21 10.83
C LEU A 132 -5.62 5.69 10.54
N GLU A 133 -4.84 5.99 11.56
CA GLU A 133 -3.47 6.46 11.42
C GLU A 133 -2.58 5.41 10.73
N ASN A 134 -2.80 4.13 11.03
CA ASN A 134 -2.02 3.03 10.46
C ASN A 134 -2.55 2.57 9.10
N PHE A 135 -3.87 2.57 8.90
CA PHE A 135 -4.51 2.07 7.69
C PHE A 135 -4.07 2.79 6.41
N TYR A 136 -3.77 4.08 6.50
CA TYR A 136 -3.36 4.90 5.36
C TYR A 136 -1.85 5.02 5.20
N LYS A 137 -1.06 4.54 6.16
CA LYS A 137 0.39 4.49 6.03
C LYS A 137 0.81 3.44 5.02
N GLU A 138 1.88 3.71 4.32
CA GLU A 138 2.58 2.68 3.58
C GLU A 138 3.15 1.67 4.57
N PRO A 139 2.92 0.35 4.38
CA PRO A 139 3.42 -0.65 5.30
C PRO A 139 4.93 -0.61 5.40
N ASP A 140 5.44 -0.82 6.61
CA ASP A 140 6.86 -1.01 6.82
C ASP A 140 7.29 -2.38 6.31
N VAL A 141 8.51 -2.47 5.79
CA VAL A 141 9.08 -3.73 5.30
C VAL A 141 9.84 -4.37 6.46
N HIS A 142 9.31 -5.46 6.97
CA HIS A 142 9.97 -6.27 7.98
C HIS A 142 10.79 -7.37 7.30
N ILE A 143 12.02 -7.58 7.77
CA ILE A 143 12.95 -8.59 7.26
C ILE A 143 13.45 -9.49 8.37
N VAL A 144 13.69 -10.74 8.03
CA VAL A 144 14.19 -11.77 8.94
C VAL A 144 15.52 -12.30 8.40
N PHE A 145 16.53 -12.39 9.25
CA PHE A 145 17.86 -12.87 8.90
C PHE A 145 18.03 -14.35 9.22
N LYS A 146 18.84 -15.05 8.45
CA LYS A 146 19.17 -16.46 8.70
C LYS A 146 19.71 -16.71 10.10
N ASN A 147 20.47 -15.76 10.62
CA ASN A 147 21.05 -15.83 11.98
C ASN A 147 21.46 -14.44 12.47
N LYS A 148 21.82 -14.35 13.75
CA LYS A 148 22.26 -13.13 14.41
C LYS A 148 23.54 -12.54 13.78
N GLU A 149 24.44 -13.37 13.28
CA GLU A 149 25.68 -12.91 12.64
C GLU A 149 25.39 -12.10 11.37
N LYS A 150 24.45 -12.57 10.53
CA LYS A 150 24.00 -11.84 9.32
C LYS A 150 23.35 -10.51 9.65
N LEU A 151 22.54 -10.47 10.70
CA LEU A 151 21.94 -9.23 11.18
C LEU A 151 23.00 -8.24 11.67
N ASN A 152 24.01 -8.71 12.41
CA ASN A 152 25.06 -7.83 12.93
C ASN A 152 25.98 -7.26 11.84
N LYS A 153 26.12 -7.94 10.72
CA LYS A 153 26.88 -7.49 9.53
C LYS A 153 26.05 -6.62 8.58
N PHE A 154 24.77 -6.41 8.88
CA PHE A 154 23.89 -5.63 8.02
C PHE A 154 24.05 -4.14 8.31
N ASP A 155 24.47 -3.36 7.33
CA ASP A 155 24.82 -1.93 7.42
C ASP A 155 23.86 -0.98 6.69
N GLU A 156 22.80 -1.51 6.08
CA GLU A 156 21.87 -0.73 5.22
C GLU A 156 20.73 -0.02 6.01
N GLY A 157 20.83 0.05 7.33
CA GLY A 157 19.85 0.70 8.20
C GLY A 157 18.65 -0.18 8.56
N LEU A 158 18.56 -0.52 9.86
CA LEU A 158 17.54 -1.42 10.41
C LEU A 158 17.04 -0.94 11.77
N ILE A 159 15.73 -0.95 11.97
CA ILE A 159 15.11 -0.84 13.28
C ILE A 159 14.89 -2.26 13.79
N LYS A 160 15.75 -2.72 14.71
CA LYS A 160 15.70 -4.10 15.23
C LYS A 160 14.39 -4.38 15.96
N THR A 161 13.81 -5.56 15.73
CA THR A 161 12.62 -6.08 16.42
C THR A 161 12.93 -7.33 17.23
N SER A 162 13.98 -8.07 16.85
CA SER A 162 14.49 -9.23 17.59
C SER A 162 15.99 -9.38 17.35
N SER A 163 16.58 -10.48 17.86
CA SER A 163 17.98 -10.83 17.61
C SER A 163 18.27 -11.21 16.14
N THR A 164 17.24 -11.49 15.36
CA THR A 164 17.35 -11.95 13.95
C THR A 164 16.42 -11.19 13.00
N SER A 165 15.77 -10.10 13.42
CA SER A 165 14.82 -9.40 12.57
C SER A 165 14.74 -7.90 12.83
N GLY A 166 14.17 -7.16 11.88
CA GLY A 166 13.90 -5.74 12.02
C GLY A 166 13.14 -5.14 10.84
N PHE A 167 12.76 -3.87 10.99
CA PHE A 167 12.16 -3.08 9.92
C PHE A 167 13.25 -2.37 9.12
N LEU A 168 13.20 -2.54 7.80
CA LEU A 168 14.14 -1.92 6.87
C LEU A 168 13.86 -0.41 6.77
N ILE A 169 14.89 0.42 6.94
CA ILE A 169 14.78 1.88 6.83
C ILE A 169 14.69 2.28 5.37
N ASP A 170 15.61 1.83 4.54
CA ASP A 170 15.56 2.05 3.09
C ASP A 170 14.88 0.90 2.36
N LYS A 171 13.67 1.18 1.87
CA LYS A 171 12.80 0.21 1.18
C LYS A 171 13.00 0.17 -0.32
N LYS A 172 14.00 0.94 -0.85
CA LYS A 172 14.24 1.00 -2.29
C LYS A 172 15.05 -0.23 -2.75
N GLU A 173 14.72 -0.66 -3.97
CA GLU A 173 15.51 -1.65 -4.71
C GLU A 173 15.91 -2.90 -3.90
N ILE A 174 14.97 -3.42 -3.09
CA ILE A 174 15.23 -4.56 -2.20
C ILE A 174 15.86 -5.73 -2.94
N GLU A 175 15.33 -6.05 -4.13
CA GLU A 175 15.78 -7.19 -4.93
C GLU A 175 17.21 -7.03 -5.50
N SER A 176 17.73 -5.79 -5.57
CA SER A 176 19.08 -5.49 -6.04
C SER A 176 20.13 -5.45 -4.92
N LYS A 177 19.69 -5.46 -3.67
CA LYS A 177 20.61 -5.44 -2.51
C LYS A 177 21.46 -6.70 -2.46
N LYS A 178 22.79 -6.54 -2.37
CA LYS A 178 23.73 -7.66 -2.35
C LYS A 178 23.44 -8.68 -1.24
N SER A 179 23.04 -8.20 -0.07
CA SER A 179 22.69 -9.04 1.09
C SER A 179 21.42 -9.87 0.82
N PHE A 180 20.42 -9.32 0.08
CA PHE A 180 19.23 -10.05 -0.36
C PHE A 180 19.57 -11.12 -1.39
N ILE A 181 20.36 -10.77 -2.42
CA ILE A 181 20.78 -11.70 -3.48
C ILE A 181 21.56 -12.89 -2.89
N ARG A 182 22.41 -12.67 -1.88
CA ARG A 182 23.10 -13.76 -1.16
C ARG A 182 22.15 -14.61 -0.29
N GLY A 183 20.89 -14.18 -0.14
CA GLY A 183 19.92 -14.83 0.73
C GLY A 183 20.29 -14.75 2.21
N ASP A 184 20.93 -13.66 2.64
CA ASP A 184 21.26 -13.43 4.06
C ASP A 184 20.02 -13.18 4.90
N TRP A 185 18.92 -12.71 4.28
CA TRP A 185 17.64 -12.40 4.89
C TRP A 185 16.51 -12.51 3.85
N TRP A 186 15.26 -12.51 4.31
CA TRP A 186 14.05 -12.50 3.48
C TRP A 186 13.02 -11.53 4.05
N VAL A 187 12.07 -11.11 3.19
CA VAL A 187 10.95 -10.28 3.62
C VAL A 187 9.87 -11.15 4.22
N GLN A 188 9.46 -10.84 5.44
CA GLN A 188 8.37 -11.51 6.13
C GLN A 188 7.60 -10.48 6.97
N ASP A 189 6.28 -10.48 6.86
CA ASP A 189 5.43 -9.61 7.67
C ASP A 189 5.64 -9.87 9.17
N PHE A 190 5.74 -8.79 9.97
CA PHE A 190 6.00 -8.89 11.40
C PHE A 190 4.94 -9.72 12.13
N SER A 191 3.65 -9.59 11.73
CA SER A 191 2.56 -10.38 12.33
C SER A 191 2.67 -11.87 12.03
N SER A 192 3.32 -12.25 10.94
CA SER A 192 3.63 -13.64 10.59
C SER A 192 4.90 -14.15 11.28
N PHE A 193 5.85 -13.29 11.55
CA PHE A 193 7.10 -13.60 12.27
C PHE A 193 6.87 -13.76 13.76
N PHE A 194 6.19 -12.82 14.39
CA PHE A 194 6.06 -12.68 15.84
C PHE A 194 5.54 -13.95 16.56
N PRO A 195 4.48 -14.64 16.08
CA PRO A 195 3.96 -15.82 16.79
C PRO A 195 5.00 -16.93 16.96
N ILE A 196 5.75 -17.25 15.90
CA ILE A 196 6.78 -18.31 15.95
C ILE A 196 7.95 -17.87 16.82
N ASN A 197 8.40 -16.64 16.64
CA ASN A 197 9.51 -16.08 17.44
C ASN A 197 9.19 -15.99 18.96
N SER A 198 7.92 -16.00 19.32
CA SER A 198 7.47 -15.94 20.72
C SER A 198 7.34 -17.31 21.37
N ILE A 199 7.52 -18.40 20.63
CA ILE A 199 7.44 -19.76 21.16
C ILE A 199 8.82 -20.18 21.64
N GLU A 200 8.90 -20.58 22.91
CA GLU A 200 10.08 -21.23 23.47
C GLU A 200 10.03 -22.73 23.19
N PHE A 201 10.84 -23.23 22.30
CA PHE A 201 10.99 -24.66 22.05
C PHE A 201 11.92 -25.27 23.09
N ARG A 202 11.35 -25.82 24.16
CA ARG A 202 12.12 -26.34 25.31
C ARG A 202 12.62 -27.77 25.12
N ASN A 203 12.06 -28.53 24.19
CA ASN A 203 12.45 -29.94 23.94
C ASN A 203 13.13 -30.07 22.58
N GLN A 204 14.24 -30.80 22.54
CA GLN A 204 15.01 -31.04 21.31
C GLN A 204 14.34 -32.03 20.34
N ASP A 205 13.41 -32.88 20.82
CA ASP A 205 12.73 -33.93 20.05
C ASP A 205 11.31 -33.54 19.60
N LEU A 206 11.04 -32.27 19.41
CA LEU A 206 9.74 -31.80 18.96
C LEU A 206 9.52 -32.12 17.48
N LYS A 207 8.41 -32.76 17.16
CA LYS A 207 7.90 -32.91 15.78
C LYS A 207 6.98 -31.74 15.50
N LEU A 208 7.33 -30.88 14.54
CA LEU A 208 6.57 -29.73 14.14
C LEU A 208 5.94 -29.96 12.76
N LEU A 209 4.67 -29.63 12.61
CA LEU A 209 3.96 -29.61 11.34
C LEU A 209 3.62 -28.17 10.97
N ASP A 210 4.22 -27.65 9.89
CA ASP A 210 3.77 -26.41 9.26
C ASP A 210 2.74 -26.73 8.17
N ALA A 211 1.45 -26.62 8.53
CA ALA A 211 0.33 -26.92 7.62
C ALA A 211 0.16 -25.88 6.50
N CYS A 212 0.84 -24.72 6.58
CA CYS A 212 0.81 -23.64 5.60
C CYS A 212 2.22 -23.19 5.22
N ALA A 213 3.13 -24.13 4.99
CA ALA A 213 4.57 -23.88 4.84
C ALA A 213 4.95 -22.96 3.68
N ALA A 214 4.23 -23.00 2.55
CA ALA A 214 4.58 -22.17 1.40
C ALA A 214 4.29 -20.68 1.65
N PRO A 215 5.20 -19.77 1.30
CA PRO A 215 6.51 -19.93 0.62
C PRO A 215 7.71 -20.21 1.54
N GLY A 216 7.52 -20.61 2.79
CA GLY A 216 8.59 -21.03 3.69
C GLY A 216 8.97 -20.03 4.78
N GLY A 217 8.41 -18.83 4.79
CA GLY A 217 8.82 -17.76 5.73
C GLY A 217 8.74 -18.14 7.21
N LYS A 218 7.80 -19.00 7.63
CA LYS A 218 7.71 -19.50 9.00
C LYS A 218 8.63 -20.71 9.23
N ALA A 219 8.75 -21.57 8.24
CA ALA A 219 9.58 -22.78 8.32
C ALA A 219 11.07 -22.47 8.38
N PHE A 220 11.50 -21.29 7.91
CA PHE A 220 12.90 -20.85 7.93
C PHE A 220 13.29 -20.07 9.20
N GLN A 221 12.37 -19.80 10.10
CA GLN A 221 12.65 -19.16 11.40
C GLN A 221 13.30 -20.13 12.38
#